data_a97689305af2cda631b9b364a93db1b3
#
_entry.id   a97689305af2cda631b9b364a93db1b3
#
_cell.length_a   1.000
_cell.length_b   1.000
_cell.length_c   1.000
_cell.angle_alpha   90.00
_cell.angle_beta   90.00
_cell.angle_gamma   90.00
#
_symmetry.space_group_name_H-M   'P 1'
#
loop_
_entity.id
_entity.type
_entity.pdbx_description
1 polymer ?
#
loop_
_entity_poly.entity_id
_entity_poly.type
_entity_poly.pdbx_seq_one_letter_code
_entity_poly.pdbx_strand_id
1 'polypeptide(L)'
;MKKKIIKYTNNVLFICAIGFSVLFLMIPLIIRIPFVHNAISFILNEMGPYKSSYFEACGAMIGTFLAVTSTIWLQNRSDVKQRNVVIKKVATIVYFDIDKFYKENDIFASRVIDLQKISARRGMAEDTILSEYEKWRQYASIHIDAEWIATVAELSAVLDKETIDNIYGFYGNVENVKNKLDNVVKPSLDDIKMISSQLHSIGDRKTYYKPNQTILDVLEQLDSLMKDEESQSTCSGKKAEMKREK
;
A
#
# COMPACT_ATOMS: atom_id res chain seq x y z
N MET A 1 -15.75 4.76 2.40
CA MET A 1 -17.02 4.21 2.94
C MET A 1 -17.51 2.94 2.21
N LYS A 2 -17.62 2.88 0.88
CA LYS A 2 -18.06 1.69 0.12
C LYS A 2 -17.27 0.40 0.41
N LYS A 3 -15.93 0.45 0.55
CA LYS A 3 -15.08 -0.73 0.82
C LYS A 3 -15.33 -1.38 2.19
N LYS A 4 -15.63 -0.59 3.25
CA LYS A 4 -15.98 -1.14 4.57
C LYS A 4 -17.33 -1.87 4.53
N ILE A 5 -18.29 -1.35 3.77
CA ILE A 5 -19.62 -1.95 3.62
C ILE A 5 -19.50 -3.32 2.92
N ILE A 6 -18.76 -3.42 1.81
CA ILE A 6 -18.55 -4.66 1.08
C ILE A 6 -17.86 -5.73 1.95
N LYS A 7 -16.83 -5.36 2.71
CA LYS A 7 -16.14 -6.28 3.62
C LYS A 7 -17.08 -6.79 4.73
N TYR A 8 -17.94 -5.93 5.25
CA TYR A 8 -18.92 -6.30 6.28
C TYR A 8 -20.00 -7.23 5.72
N THR A 9 -20.52 -6.93 4.53
CA THR A 9 -21.54 -7.74 3.85
C THR A 9 -21.02 -9.16 3.55
N ASN A 10 -19.78 -9.30 3.07
CA ASN A 10 -19.19 -10.61 2.78
C ASN A 10 -18.96 -11.45 4.03
N ASN A 11 -18.55 -10.83 5.15
CA ASN A 11 -18.44 -11.54 6.43
C ASN A 11 -19.79 -11.99 6.98
N VAL A 12 -20.83 -11.15 6.84
CA VAL A 12 -22.19 -11.49 7.25
C VAL A 12 -22.73 -12.64 6.42
N LEU A 13 -22.58 -12.61 5.09
CA LEU A 13 -22.98 -13.70 4.21
C LEU A 13 -22.28 -15.02 4.55
N PHE A 14 -20.99 -15.00 4.85
CA PHE A 14 -20.24 -16.17 5.25
C PHE A 14 -20.71 -16.74 6.60
N ILE A 15 -20.95 -15.88 7.59
CA ILE A 15 -21.50 -16.27 8.89
C ILE A 15 -22.90 -16.86 8.73
N CYS A 16 -23.75 -16.26 7.88
CA CYS A 16 -25.07 -16.80 7.56
C CYS A 16 -24.98 -18.17 6.88
N ALA A 17 -24.05 -18.36 5.95
CA ALA A 17 -23.85 -19.64 5.27
C ALA A 17 -23.40 -20.73 6.25
N ILE A 18 -22.49 -20.43 7.17
CA ILE A 18 -22.07 -21.37 8.23
C ILE A 18 -23.26 -21.66 9.16
N GLY A 19 -24.00 -20.65 9.60
CA GLY A 19 -25.17 -20.82 10.45
C GLY A 19 -26.22 -21.72 9.81
N PHE A 20 -26.48 -21.53 8.52
CA PHE A 20 -27.40 -22.36 7.75
C PHE A 20 -26.90 -23.81 7.63
N SER A 21 -25.60 -24.03 7.43
CA SER A 21 -25.00 -25.36 7.37
C SER A 21 -25.09 -26.09 8.71
N VAL A 22 -24.83 -25.39 9.83
CA VAL A 22 -24.96 -25.94 11.17
C VAL A 22 -26.41 -26.28 11.44
N LEU A 23 -27.35 -25.41 11.10
CA LEU A 23 -28.79 -25.65 11.25
C LEU A 23 -29.23 -26.88 10.45
N PHE A 24 -28.73 -27.06 9.22
CA PHE A 24 -28.99 -28.23 8.40
C PHE A 24 -28.43 -29.51 9.00
N LEU A 25 -27.21 -29.47 9.57
CA LEU A 25 -26.62 -30.62 10.28
C LEU A 25 -27.42 -30.98 11.58
N MET A 26 -28.09 -30.00 12.17
CA MET A 26 -28.93 -30.21 13.36
C MET A 26 -30.33 -30.74 13.03
N ILE A 27 -30.75 -30.74 11.75
CA ILE A 27 -32.08 -31.24 11.34
C ILE A 27 -32.36 -32.65 11.88
N PRO A 28 -31.45 -33.66 11.79
CA PRO A 28 -31.71 -35.00 12.32
C PRO A 28 -31.96 -35.03 13.84
N LEU A 29 -31.35 -34.09 14.58
CA LEU A 29 -31.57 -33.94 16.01
C LEU A 29 -32.90 -33.26 16.32
N ILE A 30 -33.23 -32.21 15.55
CA ILE A 30 -34.47 -31.43 15.67
C ILE A 30 -35.69 -32.31 15.32
N ILE A 31 -35.59 -33.20 14.33
CA ILE A 31 -36.65 -34.16 13.94
C ILE A 31 -36.99 -35.15 15.07
N ARG A 32 -36.10 -35.38 16.02
CA ARG A 32 -36.36 -36.24 17.20
C ARG A 32 -37.30 -35.61 18.22
N ILE A 33 -37.54 -34.30 18.12
CA ILE A 33 -38.56 -33.62 18.96
C ILE A 33 -39.95 -34.04 18.48
N PRO A 34 -40.80 -34.61 19.35
CA PRO A 34 -42.08 -35.21 18.94
C PRO A 34 -43.00 -34.28 18.15
N PHE A 35 -43.06 -33.03 18.55
CA PHE A 35 -43.87 -32.00 17.86
C PHE A 35 -43.35 -31.70 16.45
N VAL A 36 -42.03 -31.56 16.29
CA VAL A 36 -41.38 -31.32 15.02
C VAL A 36 -41.49 -32.52 14.11
N HIS A 37 -41.33 -33.72 14.64
CA HIS A 37 -41.53 -34.98 13.93
C HIS A 37 -42.92 -35.11 13.31
N ASN A 38 -43.94 -34.81 14.10
CA ASN A 38 -45.33 -34.88 13.61
C ASN A 38 -45.61 -33.84 12.52
N ALA A 39 -45.14 -32.61 12.66
CA ALA A 39 -45.30 -31.57 11.65
C ALA A 39 -44.57 -31.89 10.33
N ILE A 40 -43.31 -32.37 10.45
CA ILE A 40 -42.53 -32.76 9.27
C ILE A 40 -43.14 -33.98 8.58
N SER A 41 -43.56 -35.01 9.33
CA SER A 41 -44.18 -36.22 8.75
C SER A 41 -45.49 -35.88 8.05
N PHE A 42 -46.27 -34.95 8.56
CA PHE A 42 -47.47 -34.45 7.88
C PHE A 42 -47.14 -33.84 6.51
N ILE A 43 -46.18 -32.87 6.47
CA ILE A 43 -45.72 -32.23 5.22
C ILE A 43 -45.12 -33.27 4.25
N LEU A 44 -44.33 -34.20 4.73
CA LEU A 44 -43.69 -35.23 3.91
C LEU A 44 -44.70 -36.24 3.34
N ASN A 45 -45.79 -36.52 4.05
CA ASN A 45 -46.85 -37.40 3.53
C ASN A 45 -47.67 -36.72 2.41
N GLU A 46 -47.92 -35.43 2.53
CA GLU A 46 -48.57 -34.64 1.47
C GLU A 46 -47.70 -34.53 0.20
N MET A 47 -46.38 -34.59 0.30
CA MET A 47 -45.47 -34.56 -0.85
C MET A 47 -45.46 -35.85 -1.70
N GLY A 48 -45.95 -36.96 -1.17
CA GLY A 48 -46.10 -38.21 -1.91
C GLY A 48 -44.82 -38.67 -2.65
N PRO A 49 -44.94 -39.03 -3.93
CA PRO A 49 -43.82 -39.54 -4.74
C PRO A 49 -42.71 -38.52 -5.03
N TYR A 50 -42.95 -37.24 -4.84
CA TYR A 50 -42.01 -36.14 -5.15
C TYR A 50 -41.00 -35.89 -4.01
N LYS A 51 -41.13 -36.57 -2.88
CA LYS A 51 -40.31 -36.40 -1.68
C LYS A 51 -38.81 -36.52 -1.94
N SER A 52 -38.37 -37.57 -2.66
CA SER A 52 -37.00 -37.78 -3.01
C SER A 52 -36.38 -36.67 -3.85
N SER A 53 -37.10 -36.33 -4.94
CA SER A 53 -36.66 -35.28 -5.87
C SER A 53 -36.59 -33.89 -5.23
N TYR A 54 -37.50 -33.60 -4.28
CA TYR A 54 -37.43 -32.36 -3.52
C TYR A 54 -36.21 -32.27 -2.61
N PHE A 55 -35.87 -33.34 -1.89
CA PHE A 55 -34.69 -33.36 -1.04
C PHE A 55 -33.39 -33.29 -1.85
N GLU A 56 -33.34 -33.96 -3.01
CA GLU A 56 -32.21 -33.88 -3.92
C GLU A 56 -32.02 -32.45 -4.46
N ALA A 57 -33.10 -31.81 -4.90
CA ALA A 57 -33.07 -30.43 -5.37
C ALA A 57 -32.63 -29.45 -4.27
N CYS A 58 -33.19 -29.55 -3.06
CA CYS A 58 -32.79 -28.74 -1.92
C CYS A 58 -31.32 -28.96 -1.55
N GLY A 59 -30.86 -30.20 -1.53
CA GLY A 59 -29.46 -30.56 -1.25
C GLY A 59 -28.51 -29.96 -2.30
N ALA A 60 -28.85 -30.06 -3.57
CA ALA A 60 -28.08 -29.48 -4.67
C ALA A 60 -28.02 -27.94 -4.57
N MET A 61 -29.14 -27.27 -4.29
CA MET A 61 -29.17 -25.80 -4.11
C MET A 61 -28.32 -25.35 -2.94
N ILE A 62 -28.41 -26.01 -1.78
CA ILE A 62 -27.62 -25.69 -0.60
C ILE A 62 -26.13 -25.92 -0.89
N GLY A 63 -25.78 -27.07 -1.50
CA GLY A 63 -24.41 -27.39 -1.89
C GLY A 63 -23.81 -26.35 -2.83
N THR A 64 -24.55 -25.96 -3.87
CA THR A 64 -24.13 -24.92 -4.81
C THR A 64 -23.95 -23.56 -4.12
N PHE A 65 -24.90 -23.16 -3.27
CA PHE A 65 -24.81 -21.90 -2.53
C PHE A 65 -23.58 -21.85 -1.63
N LEU A 66 -23.30 -22.93 -0.89
CA LEU A 66 -22.13 -23.03 -0.04
C LEU A 66 -20.82 -22.99 -0.84
N ALA A 67 -20.76 -23.71 -1.97
CA ALA A 67 -19.59 -23.72 -2.84
C ALA A 67 -19.29 -22.32 -3.39
N VAL A 68 -20.30 -21.64 -3.93
CA VAL A 68 -20.15 -20.28 -4.47
C VAL A 68 -19.73 -19.30 -3.37
N THR A 69 -20.41 -19.32 -2.22
CA THR A 69 -20.10 -18.42 -1.12
C THR A 69 -18.67 -18.62 -0.58
N SER A 70 -18.24 -19.88 -0.44
CA SER A 70 -16.89 -20.24 -0.01
C SER A 70 -15.86 -19.79 -1.04
N THR A 71 -16.11 -19.97 -2.32
CA THR A 71 -15.22 -19.53 -3.40
C THR A 71 -15.06 -18.02 -3.40
N ILE A 72 -16.15 -17.26 -3.32
CA ILE A 72 -16.11 -15.79 -3.24
C ILE A 72 -15.31 -15.33 -1.99
N TRP A 73 -15.54 -15.98 -0.85
CA TRP A 73 -14.82 -15.63 0.37
C TRP A 73 -13.32 -15.90 0.25
N LEU A 74 -12.91 -17.04 -0.31
CA LEU A 74 -11.51 -17.40 -0.53
C LEU A 74 -10.85 -16.44 -1.52
N GLN A 75 -11.52 -16.11 -2.62
CA GLN A 75 -11.02 -15.15 -3.61
C GLN A 75 -10.81 -13.78 -2.96
N ASN A 76 -11.80 -13.23 -2.27
CA ASN A 76 -11.67 -11.95 -1.58
C ASN A 76 -10.51 -11.93 -0.57
N ARG A 77 -10.28 -13.04 0.15
CA ARG A 77 -9.16 -13.15 1.09
C ARG A 77 -7.82 -13.22 0.36
N SER A 78 -7.74 -13.92 -0.76
CA SER A 78 -6.56 -13.97 -1.61
C SER A 78 -6.23 -12.59 -2.19
N ASP A 79 -7.23 -11.91 -2.75
CA ASP A 79 -7.06 -10.58 -3.36
C ASP A 79 -6.57 -9.54 -2.34
N VAL A 80 -7.11 -9.58 -1.12
CA VAL A 80 -6.63 -8.69 -0.03
C VAL A 80 -5.17 -8.97 0.31
N LYS A 81 -4.78 -10.26 0.40
CA LYS A 81 -3.39 -10.62 0.67
C LYS A 81 -2.45 -10.19 -0.46
N GLN A 82 -2.81 -10.49 -1.72
CA GLN A 82 -2.01 -10.10 -2.88
C GLN A 82 -1.84 -8.59 -2.93
N ARG A 83 -2.93 -7.85 -2.70
CA ARG A 83 -2.89 -6.39 -2.66
C ARG A 83 -1.96 -5.86 -1.57
N ASN A 84 -2.00 -6.43 -0.36
CA ASN A 84 -1.11 -6.02 0.72
C ASN A 84 0.36 -6.28 0.36
N VAL A 85 0.67 -7.41 -0.28
CA VAL A 85 2.02 -7.72 -0.77
C VAL A 85 2.48 -6.70 -1.81
N VAL A 86 1.63 -6.32 -2.76
CA VAL A 86 1.95 -5.29 -3.77
C VAL A 86 2.20 -3.94 -3.09
N ILE A 87 1.31 -3.51 -2.20
CA ILE A 87 1.46 -2.24 -1.48
C ILE A 87 2.78 -2.21 -0.68
N LYS A 88 3.10 -3.29 0.04
CA LYS A 88 4.35 -3.41 0.78
C LYS A 88 5.58 -3.32 -0.13
N LYS A 89 5.56 -4.04 -1.26
CA LYS A 89 6.63 -3.98 -2.26
C LYS A 89 6.82 -2.56 -2.79
N VAL A 90 5.74 -1.90 -3.15
CA VAL A 90 5.76 -0.52 -3.68
C VAL A 90 6.25 0.46 -2.61
N ALA A 91 5.75 0.37 -1.38
CA ALA A 91 6.22 1.19 -0.27
C ALA A 91 7.74 1.02 -0.03
N THR A 92 8.22 -0.22 -0.13
CA THR A 92 9.65 -0.54 -0.01
C THR A 92 10.46 0.12 -1.13
N ILE A 93 10.01 0.05 -2.38
CA ILE A 93 10.70 0.68 -3.52
C ILE A 93 10.76 2.18 -3.32
N VAL A 94 9.64 2.83 -3.05
CA VAL A 94 9.57 4.29 -2.87
C VAL A 94 10.42 4.75 -1.68
N TYR A 95 10.39 4.01 -0.56
CA TYR A 95 11.23 4.30 0.60
C TYR A 95 12.72 4.29 0.24
N PHE A 96 13.18 3.22 -0.40
CA PHE A 96 14.59 3.09 -0.78
C PHE A 96 15.01 4.09 -1.86
N ASP A 97 14.16 4.44 -2.80
CA ASP A 97 14.44 5.47 -3.79
C ASP A 97 14.68 6.83 -3.15
N ILE A 98 13.79 7.22 -2.21
CA ILE A 98 13.93 8.47 -1.46
C ILE A 98 15.21 8.45 -0.61
N ASP A 99 15.43 7.40 0.18
CA ASP A 99 16.62 7.28 1.05
C ASP A 99 17.93 7.28 0.23
N LYS A 100 17.95 6.54 -0.87
CA LYS A 100 19.09 6.49 -1.81
C LYS A 100 19.39 7.85 -2.40
N PHE A 101 18.36 8.60 -2.83
CA PHE A 101 18.56 9.95 -3.37
C PHE A 101 19.36 10.84 -2.41
N TYR A 102 19.00 10.89 -1.13
CA TYR A 102 19.70 11.72 -0.17
C TYR A 102 21.12 11.22 0.11
N LYS A 103 21.34 9.91 0.17
CA LYS A 103 22.66 9.32 0.40
C LYS A 103 23.63 9.57 -0.76
N GLU A 104 23.16 9.44 -1.99
CA GLU A 104 23.99 9.56 -3.19
C GLU A 104 24.22 11.02 -3.59
N ASN A 105 23.29 11.92 -3.29
CA ASN A 105 23.35 13.31 -3.75
C ASN A 105 23.69 14.33 -2.64
N ASP A 106 24.07 13.89 -1.44
CA ASP A 106 24.39 14.81 -0.34
C ASP A 106 25.46 15.84 -0.72
N ILE A 107 26.56 15.41 -1.33
CA ILE A 107 27.67 16.31 -1.72
C ILE A 107 27.20 17.32 -2.76
N PHE A 108 26.55 16.85 -3.83
CA PHE A 108 26.05 17.71 -4.92
C PHE A 108 25.05 18.75 -4.39
N ALA A 109 23.97 18.28 -3.75
CA ALA A 109 22.89 19.12 -3.26
C ALA A 109 23.40 20.15 -2.23
N SER A 110 24.23 19.69 -1.29
CA SER A 110 24.86 20.56 -0.28
C SER A 110 25.63 21.71 -0.92
N ARG A 111 26.46 21.40 -1.90
CA ARG A 111 27.35 22.38 -2.54
C ARG A 111 26.59 23.35 -3.42
N VAL A 112 25.59 22.88 -4.17
CA VAL A 112 24.76 23.77 -5.02
C VAL A 112 23.93 24.75 -4.18
N ILE A 113 23.34 24.28 -3.07
CA ILE A 113 22.61 25.14 -2.14
C ILE A 113 23.54 26.19 -1.49
N ASP A 114 24.75 25.81 -1.08
CA ASP A 114 25.71 26.74 -0.51
C ASP A 114 26.22 27.75 -1.53
N LEU A 115 26.53 27.28 -2.74
CA LEU A 115 26.99 28.14 -3.81
C LEU A 115 25.99 29.28 -4.06
N GLN A 116 24.70 28.98 -4.11
CA GLN A 116 23.65 30.00 -4.26
C GLN A 116 23.61 30.98 -3.07
N LYS A 117 23.71 30.48 -1.83
CA LYS A 117 23.72 31.32 -0.63
C LYS A 117 24.93 32.24 -0.59
N ILE A 118 26.10 31.72 -0.93
CA ILE A 118 27.37 32.47 -0.91
C ILE A 118 27.37 33.50 -2.04
N SER A 119 26.90 33.14 -3.25
CA SER A 119 26.83 34.07 -4.39
C SER A 119 25.92 35.26 -4.12
N ALA A 120 24.76 35.00 -3.52
CA ALA A 120 23.83 36.04 -3.11
C ALA A 120 24.41 37.03 -2.06
N ARG A 121 25.24 36.52 -1.14
CA ARG A 121 25.84 37.36 -0.07
C ARG A 121 27.09 38.11 -0.51
N ARG A 122 27.89 37.60 -1.41
CA ARG A 122 29.21 38.13 -1.78
C ARG A 122 29.26 38.82 -3.14
N GLY A 123 28.18 38.80 -3.92
CA GLY A 123 28.20 39.35 -5.26
C GLY A 123 29.23 38.71 -6.18
N MET A 124 29.35 37.36 -6.11
CA MET A 124 30.31 36.62 -6.94
C MET A 124 30.04 36.86 -8.42
N ALA A 125 31.12 36.95 -9.22
CA ALA A 125 31.02 36.98 -10.67
C ALA A 125 30.36 35.73 -11.23
N GLU A 126 29.58 35.88 -12.29
CA GLU A 126 28.83 34.78 -12.90
C GLU A 126 29.73 33.61 -13.32
N ASP A 127 30.83 33.89 -13.97
CA ASP A 127 31.81 32.87 -14.41
C ASP A 127 32.36 32.03 -13.24
N THR A 128 32.52 32.65 -12.07
CA THR A 128 32.98 31.96 -10.87
C THR A 128 31.91 31.00 -10.35
N ILE A 129 30.63 31.42 -10.36
CA ILE A 129 29.51 30.57 -9.93
C ILE A 129 29.35 29.38 -10.87
N LEU A 130 29.42 29.60 -12.18
CA LEU A 130 29.34 28.55 -13.19
C LEU A 130 30.48 27.55 -13.06
N SER A 131 31.71 28.04 -12.89
CA SER A 131 32.90 27.19 -12.70
C SER A 131 32.80 26.31 -11.43
N GLU A 132 32.32 26.89 -10.32
CA GLU A 132 32.11 26.12 -9.09
C GLU A 132 30.99 25.10 -9.24
N TYR A 133 29.88 25.46 -9.91
CA TYR A 133 28.78 24.54 -10.17
C TYR A 133 29.26 23.33 -11.00
N GLU A 134 30.03 23.52 -12.07
CA GLU A 134 30.53 22.45 -12.90
C GLU A 134 31.44 21.46 -12.13
N LYS A 135 32.19 21.93 -11.15
CA LYS A 135 32.97 21.05 -10.26
C LYS A 135 32.10 20.12 -9.45
N TRP A 136 30.90 20.57 -9.06
CA TRP A 136 30.01 19.76 -8.21
C TRP A 136 29.01 18.92 -9.00
N ARG A 137 28.69 19.33 -10.24
CA ARG A 137 27.79 18.60 -11.12
C ARG A 137 28.19 17.14 -11.33
N GLN A 138 29.50 16.86 -11.37
CA GLN A 138 30.01 15.49 -11.53
C GLN A 138 29.66 14.54 -10.36
N TYR A 139 29.27 15.06 -9.21
CA TYR A 139 28.84 14.28 -8.05
C TYR A 139 27.33 14.03 -8.04
N ALA A 140 26.60 14.52 -9.00
CA ALA A 140 25.18 14.23 -9.11
C ALA A 140 24.94 12.79 -9.57
N SER A 141 24.13 12.05 -8.83
CA SER A 141 23.73 10.67 -9.14
C SER A 141 22.23 10.54 -9.01
N ILE A 142 21.51 11.02 -10.02
CA ILE A 142 20.04 11.08 -9.98
C ILE A 142 19.46 9.99 -10.88
N HIS A 143 18.91 8.97 -10.23
CA HIS A 143 18.20 7.88 -10.87
C HIS A 143 16.72 7.96 -10.50
N ILE A 144 15.85 8.02 -11.50
CA ILE A 144 14.40 7.96 -11.34
C ILE A 144 13.88 6.90 -12.31
N ASP A 145 13.04 6.01 -11.81
CA ASP A 145 12.31 5.07 -12.65
C ASP A 145 11.34 5.85 -13.55
N ALA A 146 11.28 5.52 -14.83
CA ALA A 146 10.34 6.12 -15.76
C ALA A 146 8.87 5.87 -15.41
N GLU A 147 8.59 4.80 -14.66
CA GLU A 147 7.24 4.39 -14.26
C GLU A 147 6.88 4.82 -12.81
N TRP A 148 7.66 5.71 -12.20
CA TRP A 148 7.43 6.12 -10.80
C TRP A 148 6.00 6.61 -10.53
N ILE A 149 5.35 7.28 -11.51
CA ILE A 149 3.97 7.76 -11.38
C ILE A 149 3.01 6.60 -11.15
N ALA A 150 3.14 5.52 -11.93
CA ALA A 150 2.30 4.33 -11.79
C ALA A 150 2.59 3.63 -10.45
N THR A 151 3.86 3.56 -10.07
CA THR A 151 4.31 2.97 -8.79
C THR A 151 3.71 3.72 -7.60
N VAL A 152 3.77 5.05 -7.58
CA VAL A 152 3.20 5.88 -6.50
C VAL A 152 1.67 5.80 -6.49
N ALA A 153 1.02 5.70 -7.65
CA ALA A 153 -0.43 5.60 -7.75
C ALA A 153 -1.01 4.39 -6.99
N GLU A 154 -0.26 3.28 -6.90
CA GLU A 154 -0.67 2.09 -6.12
C GLU A 154 -0.79 2.40 -4.61
N LEU A 155 0.01 3.33 -4.08
CA LEU A 155 -0.04 3.74 -2.68
C LEU A 155 -1.26 4.60 -2.35
N SER A 156 -1.90 5.23 -3.34
CA SER A 156 -3.10 6.07 -3.15
C SER A 156 -4.28 5.34 -2.52
N ALA A 157 -4.23 4.01 -2.50
CA ALA A 157 -5.24 3.17 -1.89
C ALA A 157 -5.13 3.08 -0.36
N VAL A 158 -3.98 3.41 0.22
CA VAL A 158 -3.66 3.21 1.64
C VAL A 158 -3.14 4.46 2.33
N LEU A 159 -2.38 5.29 1.63
CA LEU A 159 -1.90 6.58 2.14
C LEU A 159 -2.96 7.67 1.97
N ASP A 160 -2.90 8.68 2.81
CA ASP A 160 -3.72 9.88 2.67
C ASP A 160 -3.26 10.73 1.48
N LYS A 161 -4.13 11.68 1.09
CA LYS A 161 -3.88 12.52 -0.08
C LYS A 161 -2.64 13.40 0.09
N GLU A 162 -2.42 13.94 1.29
CA GLU A 162 -1.32 14.85 1.57
C GLU A 162 0.02 14.12 1.41
N THR A 163 0.14 12.92 1.97
CA THR A 163 1.34 12.08 1.83
C THR A 163 1.61 11.72 0.37
N ILE A 164 0.57 11.38 -0.39
CA ILE A 164 0.71 11.10 -1.82
C ILE A 164 1.16 12.34 -2.59
N ASP A 165 0.58 13.51 -2.33
CA ASP A 165 0.97 14.78 -2.97
C ASP A 165 2.43 15.11 -2.64
N ASN A 166 2.90 14.84 -1.43
CA ASN A 166 4.30 15.03 -1.02
C ASN A 166 5.27 14.08 -1.76
N ILE A 167 4.87 12.82 -1.96
CA ILE A 167 5.66 11.86 -2.77
C ILE A 167 5.74 12.33 -4.22
N TYR A 168 4.62 12.75 -4.82
CA TYR A 168 4.61 13.34 -6.17
C TYR A 168 5.48 14.59 -6.25
N GLY A 169 5.41 15.45 -5.25
CA GLY A 169 6.24 16.65 -5.14
C GLY A 169 7.74 16.31 -5.08
N PHE A 170 8.12 15.29 -4.32
CA PHE A 170 9.50 14.81 -4.27
C PHE A 170 9.98 14.36 -5.66
N TYR A 171 9.29 13.40 -6.27
CA TYR A 171 9.69 12.87 -7.57
C TYR A 171 9.69 13.94 -8.67
N GLY A 172 8.69 14.83 -8.69
CA GLY A 172 8.63 15.94 -9.65
C GLY A 172 9.81 16.91 -9.52
N ASN A 173 10.22 17.25 -8.29
CA ASN A 173 11.39 18.09 -8.06
C ASN A 173 12.69 17.40 -8.49
N VAL A 174 12.84 16.11 -8.16
CA VAL A 174 14.03 15.31 -8.53
C VAL A 174 14.10 15.14 -10.05
N GLU A 175 12.97 14.88 -10.73
CA GLU A 175 12.90 14.78 -12.19
C GLU A 175 13.28 16.10 -12.87
N ASN A 176 12.80 17.22 -12.36
CA ASN A 176 13.17 18.54 -12.86
C ASN A 176 14.67 18.82 -12.72
N VAL A 177 15.28 18.46 -11.60
CA VAL A 177 16.73 18.57 -11.39
C VAL A 177 17.46 17.68 -12.41
N LYS A 178 17.05 16.41 -12.56
CA LYS A 178 17.62 15.48 -13.54
C LYS A 178 17.55 16.03 -14.96
N ASN A 179 16.37 16.48 -15.37
CA ASN A 179 16.17 17.03 -16.72
C ASN A 179 17.09 18.24 -16.98
N LYS A 180 17.35 19.09 -15.99
CA LYS A 180 18.31 20.18 -16.12
C LYS A 180 19.76 19.71 -16.21
N LEU A 181 20.11 18.67 -15.46
CA LEU A 181 21.45 18.07 -15.54
C LEU A 181 21.71 17.41 -16.89
N ASP A 182 20.72 16.69 -17.42
CA ASP A 182 20.86 15.90 -18.63
C ASP A 182 20.78 16.76 -19.91
N ASN A 183 19.90 17.77 -19.95
CA ASN A 183 19.57 18.52 -21.16
C ASN A 183 20.31 19.85 -21.31
N VAL A 184 20.95 20.36 -20.26
CA VAL A 184 21.64 21.66 -20.30
C VAL A 184 23.15 21.46 -20.41
N VAL A 185 23.68 21.69 -21.60
CA VAL A 185 25.13 21.56 -21.87
C VAL A 185 25.92 22.69 -21.21
N LYS A 186 25.38 23.92 -21.24
CA LYS A 186 25.96 25.09 -20.56
C LYS A 186 24.90 25.69 -19.64
N PRO A 187 24.98 25.48 -18.33
CA PRO A 187 24.02 26.03 -17.40
C PRO A 187 24.11 27.55 -17.31
N SER A 188 22.98 28.17 -17.14
CA SER A 188 22.84 29.60 -16.79
C SER A 188 22.72 29.75 -15.26
N LEU A 189 22.88 30.97 -14.75
CA LEU A 189 22.61 31.28 -13.35
C LEU A 189 21.18 30.92 -12.96
N ASP A 190 20.21 31.09 -13.85
CA ASP A 190 18.82 30.79 -13.57
C ASP A 190 18.56 29.28 -13.49
N ASP A 191 19.28 28.47 -14.25
CA ASP A 191 19.26 27.00 -14.12
C ASP A 191 19.78 26.56 -12.75
N ILE A 192 20.88 27.15 -12.28
CA ILE A 192 21.48 26.84 -10.97
C ILE A 192 20.53 27.29 -9.84
N LYS A 193 19.91 28.46 -9.94
CA LYS A 193 18.92 28.93 -8.96
C LYS A 193 17.73 27.99 -8.89
N MET A 194 17.23 27.55 -10.05
CA MET A 194 16.10 26.64 -10.12
C MET A 194 16.44 25.29 -9.49
N ILE A 195 17.58 24.68 -9.85
CA ILE A 195 18.06 23.42 -9.26
C ILE A 195 18.18 23.57 -7.73
N SER A 196 18.81 24.65 -7.26
CA SER A 196 18.95 24.90 -5.83
C SER A 196 17.60 25.07 -5.13
N SER A 197 16.64 25.75 -5.75
CA SER A 197 15.28 25.91 -5.21
C SER A 197 14.55 24.58 -5.10
N GLN A 198 14.65 23.73 -6.11
CA GLN A 198 14.02 22.40 -6.10
C GLN A 198 14.66 21.48 -5.05
N LEU A 199 15.99 21.47 -4.94
CA LEU A 199 16.68 20.74 -3.88
C LEU A 199 16.28 21.24 -2.50
N HIS A 200 16.09 22.57 -2.33
CA HIS A 200 15.69 23.15 -1.06
C HIS A 200 14.24 22.84 -0.68
N SER A 201 13.35 22.62 -1.66
CA SER A 201 11.95 22.26 -1.40
C SER A 201 11.77 20.87 -0.82
N ILE A 202 12.67 19.94 -1.16
CA ILE A 202 12.61 18.55 -0.70
C ILE A 202 13.60 18.23 0.43
N GLY A 203 14.57 19.08 0.69
CA GLY A 203 15.58 18.81 1.69
C GLY A 203 16.00 20.04 2.49
N ASP A 204 16.58 19.80 3.66
CA ASP A 204 17.19 20.81 4.51
C ASP A 204 18.68 20.54 4.66
N ARG A 205 19.45 21.62 4.72
CA ARG A 205 20.89 21.58 4.99
C ARG A 205 21.26 22.38 6.21
N LYS A 206 21.58 21.67 7.28
CA LYS A 206 22.30 22.24 8.42
C LYS A 206 23.79 21.91 8.37
N THR A 207 24.13 20.63 8.26
CA THR A 207 25.50 20.10 8.13
C THR A 207 25.64 19.26 6.86
N TYR A 208 24.71 18.33 6.68
CA TYR A 208 24.55 17.48 5.50
C TYR A 208 23.20 17.72 4.89
N TYR A 209 23.05 17.45 3.59
CA TYR A 209 21.77 17.50 2.93
C TYR A 209 20.90 16.32 3.34
N LYS A 210 19.75 16.59 3.97
CA LYS A 210 18.85 15.58 4.51
C LYS A 210 17.42 15.86 4.09
N PRO A 211 16.52 14.85 4.16
CA PRO A 211 15.09 15.08 4.00
C PRO A 211 14.61 16.22 4.91
N ASN A 212 13.73 17.07 4.39
CA ASN A 212 13.00 18.02 5.24
C ASN A 212 11.93 17.26 6.07
N GLN A 213 11.25 17.96 7.00
CA GLN A 213 10.27 17.29 7.88
C GLN A 213 9.15 16.61 7.10
N THR A 214 8.65 17.24 6.04
CA THR A 214 7.60 16.65 5.20
C THR A 214 8.00 15.31 4.59
N ILE A 215 9.24 15.19 4.11
CA ILE A 215 9.75 13.93 3.54
C ILE A 215 10.06 12.92 4.64
N LEU A 216 10.49 13.36 5.83
CA LEU A 216 10.66 12.46 6.98
C LEU A 216 9.32 11.82 7.39
N ASP A 217 8.24 12.60 7.40
CA ASP A 217 6.90 12.10 7.71
C ASP A 217 6.42 11.08 6.65
N VAL A 218 6.75 11.31 5.38
CA VAL A 218 6.50 10.34 4.29
C VAL A 218 7.29 9.04 4.54
N LEU A 219 8.58 9.13 4.86
CA LEU A 219 9.41 7.95 5.13
C LEU A 219 8.91 7.15 6.33
N GLU A 220 8.43 7.82 7.39
CA GLU A 220 7.83 7.16 8.55
C GLU A 220 6.55 6.40 8.19
N GLN A 221 5.68 6.99 7.38
CA GLN A 221 4.47 6.32 6.90
C GLN A 221 4.78 5.12 6.01
N LEU A 222 5.76 5.23 5.10
CA LEU A 222 6.20 4.12 4.26
C LEU A 222 6.81 2.98 5.10
N ASP A 223 7.65 3.32 6.10
CA ASP A 223 8.24 2.34 7.03
C ASP A 223 7.15 1.61 7.84
N SER A 224 6.10 2.30 8.26
CA SER A 224 4.97 1.67 8.95
C SER A 224 4.27 0.64 8.06
N LEU A 225 4.05 0.95 6.77
CA LEU A 225 3.45 0.01 5.81
C LEU A 225 4.31 -1.23 5.56
N MET A 226 5.63 -1.09 5.65
CA MET A 226 6.56 -2.22 5.54
C MET A 226 6.51 -3.16 6.75
N LYS A 227 6.23 -2.64 7.96
CA LYS A 227 6.29 -3.38 9.24
C LYS A 227 4.97 -4.03 9.66
N ASP A 228 3.83 -3.59 9.15
CA ASP A 228 2.49 -4.00 9.63
C ASP A 228 2.21 -5.53 9.62
N GLU A 229 2.97 -6.34 8.89
CA GLU A 229 2.81 -7.82 8.90
C GLU A 229 3.65 -8.54 9.96
N GLU A 230 4.75 -7.99 10.46
CA GLU A 230 5.56 -8.65 11.49
C GLU A 230 4.83 -8.76 12.82
N SER A 231 4.00 -7.77 13.14
CA SER A 231 3.22 -7.76 14.38
C SER A 231 2.07 -8.78 14.40
N GLN A 232 1.50 -9.14 13.23
CA GLN A 232 0.40 -10.11 13.14
C GLN A 232 0.89 -11.55 13.10
N SER A 233 2.07 -11.83 12.55
CA SER A 233 2.64 -13.19 12.51
C SER A 233 3.17 -13.64 13.87
N THR A 234 3.76 -12.74 14.64
CA THR A 234 4.26 -13.03 16.00
C THR A 234 3.15 -13.24 17.03
N CYS A 235 2.01 -12.55 16.90
CA CYS A 235 0.85 -12.79 17.78
C CYS A 235 0.13 -14.12 17.49
N SER A 236 0.13 -14.58 16.23
CA SER A 236 -0.49 -15.85 15.85
C SER A 236 0.36 -17.05 16.27
N GLY A 237 1.69 -16.95 16.18
CA GLY A 237 2.64 -18.00 16.61
C GLY A 237 2.63 -18.21 18.12
N LYS A 238 2.66 -17.14 18.92
CA LYS A 238 2.63 -17.24 20.40
C LYS A 238 1.33 -17.80 20.95
N LYS A 239 0.18 -17.58 20.29
CA LYS A 239 -1.10 -18.20 20.70
C LYS A 239 -1.16 -19.70 20.37
N ALA A 240 -0.43 -20.19 19.37
CA ALA A 240 -0.40 -21.60 19.02
C ALA A 240 0.53 -22.39 19.95
N GLU A 241 1.64 -21.82 20.40
CA GLU A 241 2.55 -22.45 21.38
C GLU A 241 1.94 -22.55 22.77
N MET A 242 1.26 -21.50 23.25
CA MET A 242 0.63 -21.51 24.58
C MET A 242 -0.55 -22.49 24.70
N LYS A 243 -1.07 -23.03 23.58
CA LYS A 243 -2.11 -24.07 23.58
C LYS A 243 -1.54 -25.50 23.55
N ARG A 244 -0.24 -25.68 23.35
CA ARG A 244 0.42 -27.01 23.35
C ARG A 244 1.04 -27.36 24.70
N GLU A 245 1.15 -26.39 25.61
CA GLU A 245 1.69 -26.61 26.98
C GLU A 245 0.61 -26.73 28.08
N LYS A 246 -0.66 -26.87 27.73
CA LYS A 246 -1.77 -27.23 28.62
C LYS A 246 -2.42 -28.53 28.16
#